data_566dd2bcf25e09c8f40e1dd634360422
#
_entry.id   566dd2bcf25e09c8f40e1dd634360422
#
_cell.length_a   1.000
_cell.length_b   1.000
_cell.length_c   1.000
_cell.angle_alpha   90.00
_cell.angle_beta   90.00
_cell.angle_gamma   90.00
#
_symmetry.space_group_name_H-M   'P 1'
#
loop_
_entity.id
_entity.type
_entity.pdbx_description
1 polymer ?
#
loop_
_entity_poly.entity_id
_entity_poly.type
_entity_poly.pdbx_seq_one_letter_code
_entity_poly.pdbx_strand_id
1 'polypeptide(L)'
;MDKKLIDPLKLGMNLKNYIKKIGYKVKDIQNYLCLECPQPIYRWFKGSTYPSIHHLYALSCLFGVSMNELVEESDERKEWGNRIYQIKEGKLILEKQEIL
;
A
#
# COMPACT_ATOMS: atom_id res chain seq x y z
N MET A 1 -15.13 19.63 4.04
CA MET A 1 -14.92 18.26 3.65
C MET A 1 -13.52 17.99 3.22
N ASP A 2 -12.95 16.99 3.78
CA ASP A 2 -11.58 16.68 3.51
C ASP A 2 -11.42 15.95 2.22
N LYS A 3 -10.37 16.28 1.51
CA LYS A 3 -10.04 15.56 0.33
C LYS A 3 -9.26 14.33 0.66
N LYS A 4 -9.49 13.31 -0.12
CA LYS A 4 -8.73 12.09 0.04
C LYS A 4 -7.54 12.16 -0.88
N LEU A 5 -6.40 12.46 -0.33
CA LEU A 5 -5.18 12.56 -1.10
C LEU A 5 -4.26 11.43 -0.70
N ILE A 6 -3.50 10.98 -1.65
CA ILE A 6 -2.51 9.94 -1.38
C ILE A 6 -1.29 10.59 -0.76
N ASP A 7 -0.93 10.10 0.41
CA ASP A 7 0.26 10.59 1.10
C ASP A 7 1.45 9.83 0.57
N PRO A 8 2.38 10.50 -0.11
CA PRO A 8 3.49 9.76 -0.71
C PRO A 8 4.37 9.06 0.31
N LEU A 9 4.51 9.61 1.50
CA LEU A 9 5.30 8.94 2.51
C LEU A 9 4.66 7.66 2.97
N LYS A 10 3.34 7.69 3.18
CA LYS A 10 2.65 6.48 3.60
C LYS A 10 2.67 5.45 2.50
N LEU A 11 2.47 5.90 1.28
CA LEU A 11 2.53 4.97 0.16
C LEU A 11 3.90 4.32 0.09
N GLY A 12 4.95 5.12 0.22
CA GLY A 12 6.29 4.57 0.17
C GLY A 12 6.54 3.56 1.27
N MET A 13 6.05 3.83 2.46
CA MET A 13 6.21 2.90 3.56
C MET A 13 5.43 1.62 3.31
N ASN A 14 4.23 1.75 2.76
CA ASN A 14 3.44 0.56 2.45
C ASN A 14 4.15 -0.31 1.42
N LEU A 15 4.67 0.31 0.39
CA LEU A 15 5.38 -0.44 -0.65
C LEU A 15 6.56 -1.17 -0.05
N LYS A 16 7.31 -0.48 0.78
CA LYS A 16 8.49 -1.08 1.38
C LYS A 16 8.08 -2.27 2.26
N ASN A 17 7.01 -2.12 3.01
CA ASN A 17 6.56 -3.19 3.88
C ASN A 17 6.08 -4.40 3.08
N TYR A 18 5.35 -4.18 2.01
CA TYR A 18 4.90 -5.29 1.19
C TYR A 18 6.06 -6.02 0.54
N ILE A 19 7.03 -5.24 0.04
CA ILE A 19 8.19 -5.86 -0.58
C ILE A 19 8.93 -6.74 0.41
N LYS A 20 9.09 -6.24 1.64
CA LYS A 20 9.73 -7.03 2.67
C LYS A 20 8.94 -8.27 3.01
N LYS A 21 7.63 -8.11 3.09
CA LYS A 21 6.77 -9.20 3.48
C LYS A 21 6.84 -10.36 2.52
N ILE A 22 6.92 -10.08 1.24
CA ILE A 22 6.98 -11.17 0.28
C ILE A 22 8.40 -11.64 0.04
N GLY A 23 9.38 -10.99 0.68
CA GLY A 23 10.74 -11.48 0.59
C GLY A 23 11.48 -11.08 -0.65
N TYR A 24 11.04 -10.05 -1.33
CA TYR A 24 11.69 -9.58 -2.54
C TYR A 24 12.69 -8.50 -2.22
N LYS A 25 13.63 -8.32 -3.12
CA LYS A 25 14.59 -7.25 -3.03
C LYS A 25 14.22 -6.19 -4.06
N VAL A 26 14.83 -5.01 -3.89
CA VAL A 26 14.57 -3.93 -4.82
C VAL A 26 14.89 -4.36 -6.24
N LYS A 27 15.94 -5.14 -6.40
CA LYS A 27 16.32 -5.62 -7.71
C LYS A 27 15.21 -6.45 -8.35
N ASP A 28 14.55 -7.25 -7.54
CA ASP A 28 13.45 -8.06 -8.05
C ASP A 28 12.33 -7.19 -8.55
N ILE A 29 12.03 -6.13 -7.80
CA ILE A 29 10.98 -5.22 -8.19
C ILE A 29 11.37 -4.47 -9.46
N GLN A 30 12.62 -4.07 -9.52
CA GLN A 30 13.13 -3.40 -10.70
C GLN A 30 12.91 -4.27 -11.95
N ASN A 31 13.27 -5.53 -11.83
CA ASN A 31 13.12 -6.45 -12.95
C ASN A 31 11.66 -6.69 -13.30
N TYR A 32 10.85 -6.84 -12.27
CA TYR A 32 9.42 -7.09 -12.49
C TYR A 32 8.77 -5.93 -13.23
N LEU A 33 9.16 -4.72 -12.88
CA LEU A 33 8.59 -3.53 -13.50
C LEU A 33 9.32 -3.11 -14.76
N CYS A 34 10.36 -3.83 -15.12
CA CYS A 34 11.14 -3.53 -16.31
C CYS A 34 11.74 -2.13 -16.27
N LEU A 35 12.22 -1.75 -15.10
CA LEU A 35 12.85 -0.45 -14.94
C LEU A 35 14.33 -0.55 -15.28
N GLU A 36 14.84 0.49 -15.89
CA GLU A 36 16.25 0.49 -16.26
C GLU A 36 17.16 0.68 -15.07
N CYS A 37 16.65 1.29 -14.02
CA CYS A 37 17.46 1.49 -12.83
C CYS A 37 16.55 1.46 -11.61
N PRO A 38 17.11 1.29 -10.42
CA PRO A 38 16.29 1.21 -9.22
C PRO A 38 15.92 2.54 -8.60
N GLN A 39 16.46 3.64 -9.11
CA GLN A 39 16.23 4.94 -8.52
C GLN A 39 14.76 5.29 -8.32
N PRO A 40 13.88 5.01 -9.27
CA PRO A 40 12.48 5.36 -9.03
C PRO A 40 11.92 4.68 -7.81
N ILE A 41 12.31 3.43 -7.57
CA ILE A 41 11.80 2.69 -6.43
C ILE A 41 12.22 3.36 -5.13
N TYR A 42 13.47 3.77 -5.07
CA TYR A 42 13.95 4.44 -3.86
C TYR A 42 13.28 5.78 -3.65
N ARG A 43 12.94 6.47 -4.74
CA ARG A 43 12.19 7.71 -4.60
C ARG A 43 10.80 7.47 -4.07
N TRP A 44 10.17 6.37 -4.47
CA TRP A 44 8.88 6.03 -3.93
C TRP A 44 8.99 5.77 -2.44
N PHE A 45 10.02 5.06 -2.02
CA PHE A 45 10.20 4.77 -0.61
C PHE A 45 10.36 6.03 0.20
N LYS A 46 11.00 7.02 -0.36
CA LYS A 46 11.21 8.27 0.35
C LYS A 46 10.03 9.22 0.28
N GLY A 47 9.07 8.91 -0.52
CA GLY A 47 7.95 9.80 -0.70
C GLY A 47 8.24 10.97 -1.61
N SER A 48 9.33 10.90 -2.38
CA SER A 48 9.68 11.99 -3.27
C SER A 48 8.81 12.02 -4.51
N THR A 49 8.40 10.86 -4.98
CA THR A 49 7.56 10.77 -6.16
C THR A 49 6.57 9.65 -5.95
N TYR A 50 5.56 9.63 -6.79
CA TYR A 50 4.58 8.56 -6.81
C TYR A 50 4.91 7.61 -7.94
N PRO A 51 4.63 6.32 -7.78
CA PRO A 51 4.67 5.44 -8.93
C PRO A 51 3.58 5.84 -9.91
N SER A 52 3.81 5.57 -11.17
CA SER A 52 2.76 5.80 -12.15
C SER A 52 1.64 4.81 -11.89
N ILE A 53 0.49 5.08 -12.50
CA ILE A 53 -0.64 4.19 -12.30
C ILE A 53 -0.31 2.79 -12.81
N HIS A 54 0.47 2.70 -13.89
CA HIS A 54 0.88 1.40 -14.41
C HIS A 54 1.69 0.63 -13.40
N HIS A 55 2.65 1.30 -12.79
CA HIS A 55 3.50 0.64 -11.82
C HIS A 55 2.74 0.29 -10.56
N LEU A 56 1.85 1.18 -10.16
CA LEU A 56 1.06 0.91 -8.96
C LEU A 56 0.17 -0.30 -9.15
N TYR A 57 -0.44 -0.40 -10.33
CA TYR A 57 -1.29 -1.53 -10.62
C TYR A 57 -0.47 -2.82 -10.65
N ALA A 58 0.69 -2.77 -11.31
CA ALA A 58 1.54 -3.95 -11.38
C ALA A 58 1.97 -4.41 -9.99
N LEU A 59 2.29 -3.46 -9.12
CA LEU A 59 2.69 -3.81 -7.77
C LEU A 59 1.52 -4.40 -6.99
N SER A 60 0.32 -3.88 -7.19
CA SER A 60 -0.82 -4.44 -6.51
C SER A 60 -1.03 -5.90 -6.92
N CYS A 61 -0.83 -6.19 -8.19
CA CYS A 61 -0.96 -7.56 -8.65
C CYS A 61 0.12 -8.44 -8.05
N LEU A 62 1.32 -7.92 -7.99
CA LEU A 62 2.44 -8.70 -7.46
C LEU A 62 2.21 -9.03 -5.99
N PHE A 63 1.73 -8.07 -5.23
CA PHE A 63 1.51 -8.27 -3.81
C PHE A 63 0.20 -8.97 -3.51
N GLY A 64 -0.68 -9.07 -4.49
CA GLY A 64 -1.97 -9.71 -4.26
C GLY A 64 -2.93 -8.86 -3.47
N VAL A 65 -2.82 -7.55 -3.58
CA VAL A 65 -3.69 -6.64 -2.86
C VAL A 65 -4.27 -5.64 -3.85
N SER A 66 -5.25 -4.90 -3.40
CA SER A 66 -5.84 -3.89 -4.27
C SER A 66 -4.97 -2.64 -4.24
N MET A 67 -5.15 -1.80 -5.26
CA MET A 67 -4.42 -0.54 -5.28
C MET A 67 -4.82 0.31 -4.08
N ASN A 68 -6.06 0.22 -3.65
CA ASN A 68 -6.48 0.96 -2.47
C ASN A 68 -5.68 0.57 -1.25
N GLU A 69 -5.41 -0.71 -1.10
CA GLU A 69 -4.64 -1.16 0.05
C GLU A 69 -3.23 -0.62 0.03
N LEU A 70 -2.70 -0.41 -1.16
CA LEU A 70 -1.35 0.13 -1.24
C LEU A 70 -1.29 1.57 -0.80
N VAL A 71 -2.32 2.35 -1.07
CA VAL A 71 -2.28 3.78 -0.81
C VAL A 71 -2.87 4.17 0.54
N GLU A 72 -3.57 3.26 1.19
CA GLU A 72 -4.18 3.59 2.47
C GLU A 72 -3.20 3.44 3.60
N GLU A 73 -3.47 4.15 4.68
CA GLU A 73 -2.63 4.06 5.85
C GLU A 73 -2.87 2.75 6.54
N SER A 74 -1.79 2.09 6.87
CA SER A 74 -1.91 0.74 7.41
C SER A 74 -2.46 0.68 8.81
N ASP A 75 -2.31 1.74 9.58
CA ASP A 75 -2.76 1.69 10.96
C ASP A 75 -4.10 2.32 11.15
N GLU A 76 -4.78 2.63 10.08
CA GLU A 76 -6.01 3.33 10.18
C GLU A 76 -7.08 2.60 10.90
N ARG A 77 -7.13 1.32 10.73
CA ARG A 77 -8.20 0.55 11.32
C ARG A 77 -8.18 0.58 12.81
N LYS A 78 -7.09 0.92 13.42
CA LYS A 78 -7.04 0.95 14.86
C LYS A 78 -7.78 2.10 15.46
N GLU A 79 -8.03 3.07 14.64
CA GLU A 79 -8.65 4.27 15.11
C GLU A 79 -10.14 4.18 15.17
N TRP A 80 -10.69 3.06 14.94
CA TRP A 80 -12.13 2.96 14.83
C TRP A 80 -12.77 2.68 16.17
N GLY A 81 -12.51 3.54 17.10
CA GLY A 81 -13.22 3.52 18.36
C GLY A 81 -13.11 2.21 19.09
N ASN A 82 -11.92 1.73 19.26
CA ASN A 82 -11.72 0.49 19.97
C ASN A 82 -12.30 -0.71 19.30
N ARG A 83 -12.79 -0.52 18.12
CA ARG A 83 -13.29 -1.65 17.40
C ARG A 83 -12.35 -1.93 16.28
N ILE A 84 -12.26 -3.18 15.94
CA ILE A 84 -11.37 -3.58 14.88
C ILE A 84 -12.18 -3.79 13.65
N TYR A 85 -11.91 -3.00 12.65
CA TYR A 85 -12.57 -3.11 11.38
C TYR A 85 -11.58 -3.60 10.36
N GLN A 86 -12.05 -4.34 9.43
CA GLN A 86 -11.25 -4.76 8.30
C GLN A 86 -11.99 -4.43 7.04
N ILE A 87 -11.23 -4.15 6.00
CA ILE A 87 -11.82 -3.91 4.72
C ILE A 87 -11.69 -5.17 3.93
N LYS A 88 -12.79 -5.83 3.72
CA LYS A 88 -12.82 -7.05 2.97
C LYS A 88 -13.72 -6.90 1.80
N GLU A 89 -13.22 -7.26 0.65
CA GLU A 89 -14.03 -7.19 -0.55
C GLU A 89 -14.63 -5.81 -0.73
N GLY A 90 -13.85 -4.80 -0.37
CA GLY A 90 -14.31 -3.45 -0.58
C GLY A 90 -15.27 -2.95 0.47
N LYS A 91 -15.52 -3.72 1.48
CA LYS A 91 -16.43 -3.30 2.53
C LYS A 91 -15.73 -3.23 3.86
N LEU A 92 -16.16 -2.30 4.67
CA LEU A 92 -15.65 -2.17 6.01
C LEU A 92 -16.41 -3.11 6.89
N ILE A 93 -15.73 -4.09 7.42
CA ILE A 93 -16.34 -5.13 8.22
C ILE A 93 -15.90 -5.00 9.65
N LEU A 94 -16.85 -4.96 10.56
CA LEU A 94 -16.53 -4.94 11.96
C LEU A 94 -16.05 -6.31 12.34
N GLU A 95 -14.83 -6.35 12.83
CA GLU A 95 -14.23 -7.62 13.09
C GLU A 95 -14.87 -8.35 14.24
N LYS A 96 -15.27 -7.61 15.24
CA LYS A 96 -15.89 -8.24 16.37
C LYS A 96 -17.34 -7.88 16.39
N GLN A 97 -18.15 -8.87 16.47
CA GLN A 97 -19.56 -8.64 16.45
C GLN A 97 -20.15 -8.33 17.79
N GLU A 98 -19.44 -8.63 18.80
CA GLU A 98 -19.99 -8.43 20.12
C GLU A 98 -20.29 -7.00 20.39
N ILE A 99 -19.82 -6.13 19.58
CA ILE A 99 -20.09 -4.77 19.82
C ILE A 99 -21.49 -4.40 19.58
N LEU A 100 -22.15 -5.12 18.83
CA LEU A 100 -23.51 -4.77 18.49
C LEU A 100 -24.51 -5.17 19.53
#